data_716b08cde240dc2d4cf507bb2a78d5d6
#
_entry.id   716b08cde240dc2d4cf507bb2a78d5d6
#
_cell.length_a   1.000
_cell.length_b   1.000
_cell.length_c   1.000
_cell.angle_alpha   90.00
_cell.angle_beta   90.00
_cell.angle_gamma   90.00
#
_symmetry.space_group_name_H-M   'P 1'
#
loop_
_entity.id
_entity.type
_entity.pdbx_description
1 polymer ?
#
loop_
_entity_poly.entity_id
_entity_poly.type
_entity_poly.pdbx_seq_one_letter_code
_entity_poly.pdbx_strand_id
1 'polypeptide(L)'
;MNAEEMKQHICETFDGIRVMENAGDIFLIYDPEADLPDERTFPFVTIVTGDNYDSVSALDEPGAYRLNIGLTKGTYTSMFGAAPTERDENGILVTGHDHAARDRLTPHPIYASQYWVAVVNPGPATRDAIPPLLAEAHAFAARKYANARSRLT
;
A
#
# COMPACT_ATOMS: atom_id res chain seq x y z
N MET A 1 -0.59 1.00 -17.04
CA MET A 1 -0.88 -0.26 -16.32
C MET A 1 -2.13 -0.05 -15.51
N ASN A 2 -3.12 -0.94 -15.63
CA ASN A 2 -4.35 -0.86 -14.83
C ASN A 2 -4.18 -1.62 -13.51
N ALA A 3 -5.22 -1.62 -12.67
CA ALA A 3 -5.17 -2.27 -11.35
C ALA A 3 -4.86 -3.76 -11.43
N GLU A 4 -5.51 -4.48 -12.35
CA GLU A 4 -5.30 -5.92 -12.51
C GLU A 4 -3.88 -6.22 -13.01
N GLU A 5 -3.37 -5.42 -13.93
CA GLU A 5 -1.99 -5.56 -14.42
C GLU A 5 -0.99 -5.27 -13.31
N MET A 6 -1.25 -4.28 -12.46
CA MET A 6 -0.40 -3.99 -11.30
C MET A 6 -0.36 -5.17 -10.32
N LYS A 7 -1.53 -5.73 -10.01
CA LYS A 7 -1.62 -6.93 -9.16
C LYS A 7 -0.79 -8.06 -9.74
N GLN A 8 -0.98 -8.35 -11.03
CA GLN A 8 -0.28 -9.43 -11.70
C GLN A 8 1.23 -9.20 -11.70
N HIS A 9 1.66 -7.98 -11.97
CA HIS A 9 3.08 -7.61 -11.96
C HIS A 9 3.72 -7.89 -10.59
N ILE A 10 3.06 -7.50 -9.51
CA ILE A 10 3.57 -7.70 -8.16
C ILE A 10 3.64 -9.20 -7.83
N CYS A 11 2.60 -9.95 -8.17
CA CYS A 11 2.57 -11.39 -7.92
C CYS A 11 3.62 -12.17 -8.71
N GLU A 12 3.97 -11.70 -9.91
CA GLU A 12 5.02 -12.32 -10.73
C GLU A 12 6.42 -11.93 -10.28
N THR A 13 6.56 -10.73 -9.68
CA THR A 13 7.87 -10.21 -9.26
C THR A 13 8.30 -10.76 -7.90
N PHE A 14 7.35 -10.96 -6.98
CA PHE A 14 7.64 -11.37 -5.61
C PHE A 14 6.95 -12.68 -5.29
N ASP A 15 7.59 -13.50 -4.45
CA ASP A 15 7.04 -14.80 -4.04
C ASP A 15 6.23 -14.71 -2.74
N GLY A 16 5.51 -15.77 -2.44
CA GLY A 16 4.81 -15.94 -1.17
C GLY A 16 3.61 -15.03 -0.98
N ILE A 17 3.00 -14.55 -2.06
CA ILE A 17 1.88 -13.61 -1.97
C ILE A 17 0.55 -14.36 -2.01
N ARG A 18 -0.32 -14.03 -1.05
CA ARG A 18 -1.72 -14.39 -1.06
C ARG A 18 -2.54 -13.16 -1.42
N VAL A 19 -3.44 -13.31 -2.38
CA VAL A 19 -4.31 -12.23 -2.84
C VAL A 19 -5.69 -12.39 -2.20
N MET A 20 -6.20 -11.31 -1.62
CA MET A 20 -7.59 -11.21 -1.17
C MET A 20 -8.25 -10.06 -1.90
N GLU A 21 -9.50 -10.25 -2.29
CA GLU A 21 -10.28 -9.21 -2.98
C GLU A 21 -11.59 -8.98 -2.26
N ASN A 22 -11.99 -7.71 -2.18
CA ASN A 22 -13.25 -7.32 -1.56
C ASN A 22 -13.78 -6.06 -2.23
N ALA A 23 -14.98 -6.14 -2.81
CA ALA A 23 -15.65 -5.02 -3.46
C ALA A 23 -14.78 -4.31 -4.51
N GLY A 24 -13.98 -5.08 -5.24
CA GLY A 24 -13.08 -4.57 -6.28
C GLY A 24 -11.71 -4.15 -5.78
N ASP A 25 -11.51 -4.07 -4.48
CA ASP A 25 -10.21 -3.72 -3.89
C ASP A 25 -9.38 -4.97 -3.66
N ILE A 26 -8.06 -4.83 -3.82
CA ILE A 26 -7.11 -5.93 -3.84
C ILE A 26 -6.14 -5.78 -2.68
N PHE A 27 -5.95 -6.86 -1.93
CA PHE A 27 -5.05 -6.90 -0.76
C PHE A 27 -3.99 -7.96 -1.00
N LEU A 28 -2.72 -7.57 -0.95
CA LEU A 28 -1.59 -8.46 -1.16
C LEU A 28 -0.91 -8.73 0.18
N ILE A 29 -0.90 -10.00 0.58
CA ILE A 29 -0.45 -10.44 1.90
C ILE A 29 0.73 -11.38 1.72
N TYR A 30 1.79 -11.20 2.53
CA TYR A 30 2.87 -12.17 2.54
C TYR A 30 2.47 -13.36 3.41
N ASP A 31 2.16 -14.47 2.77
CA ASP A 31 1.70 -15.69 3.42
C ASP A 31 2.17 -16.90 2.62
N PRO A 32 3.48 -17.22 2.64
CA PRO A 32 4.06 -18.23 1.76
C PRO A 32 3.55 -19.64 2.02
N GLU A 33 3.07 -19.94 3.23
CA GLU A 33 2.52 -21.24 3.59
C GLU A 33 0.98 -21.27 3.48
N ALA A 34 0.35 -20.14 3.15
CA ALA A 34 -1.11 -20.00 3.07
C ALA A 34 -1.83 -20.45 4.34
N ASP A 35 -1.24 -20.15 5.49
CA ASP A 35 -1.74 -20.65 6.79
C ASP A 35 -1.85 -19.55 7.86
N LEU A 36 -1.72 -18.27 7.50
CA LEU A 36 -1.93 -17.21 8.47
C LEU A 36 -3.40 -17.14 8.89
N PRO A 37 -3.68 -17.05 10.20
CA PRO A 37 -5.05 -16.85 10.67
C PRO A 37 -5.57 -15.47 10.24
N ASP A 38 -6.90 -15.34 10.12
CA ASP A 38 -7.51 -14.11 9.62
C ASP A 38 -7.09 -12.87 10.40
N GLU A 39 -6.94 -12.99 11.72
CA GLU A 39 -6.55 -11.87 12.58
C GLU A 39 -5.10 -11.44 12.38
N ARG A 40 -4.31 -12.19 11.61
CA ARG A 40 -2.89 -11.88 11.32
C ARG A 40 -2.63 -11.68 9.83
N THR A 41 -3.67 -11.56 9.02
CA THR A 41 -3.53 -11.32 7.58
C THR A 41 -3.51 -9.82 7.31
N PHE A 42 -2.33 -9.20 7.47
CA PHE A 42 -2.16 -7.78 7.20
C PHE A 42 -1.47 -7.60 5.85
N PRO A 43 -2.06 -6.81 4.93
CA PRO A 43 -1.45 -6.59 3.63
C PRO A 43 -0.20 -5.72 3.75
N PHE A 44 0.74 -5.93 2.84
CA PHE A 44 1.90 -5.03 2.67
C PHE A 44 1.73 -4.10 1.47
N VAL A 45 0.79 -4.41 0.58
CA VAL A 45 0.37 -3.58 -0.56
C VAL A 45 -1.13 -3.75 -0.70
N THR A 46 -1.83 -2.66 -0.98
CA THR A 46 -3.24 -2.68 -1.37
C THR A 46 -3.44 -1.90 -2.64
N ILE A 47 -4.46 -2.29 -3.41
CA ILE A 47 -4.85 -1.59 -4.63
C ILE A 47 -6.34 -1.27 -4.49
N VAL A 48 -6.66 0.02 -4.37
CA VAL A 48 -8.02 0.49 -4.14
C VAL A 48 -8.58 1.01 -5.46
N THR A 49 -9.73 0.51 -5.87
CA THR A 49 -10.33 0.81 -7.16
C THR A 49 -11.61 1.65 -7.09
N GLY A 50 -11.95 2.14 -5.89
CA GLY A 50 -13.14 2.96 -5.68
C GLY A 50 -13.07 3.72 -4.37
N ASP A 51 -14.17 4.39 -4.03
CA ASP A 51 -14.26 5.28 -2.87
C ASP A 51 -14.87 4.58 -1.64
N ASN A 52 -14.63 3.27 -1.48
CA ASN A 52 -15.23 2.49 -0.38
C ASN A 52 -14.68 2.85 1.00
N TYR A 53 -13.43 3.30 1.09
CA TYR A 53 -12.76 3.60 2.37
C TYR A 53 -12.61 5.09 2.60
N ASP A 54 -12.34 5.84 1.55
CA ASP A 54 -12.25 7.29 1.54
C ASP A 54 -12.52 7.77 0.11
N SER A 55 -12.83 9.05 -0.04
CA SER A 55 -13.12 9.64 -1.36
C SER A 55 -12.09 10.70 -1.77
N VAL A 56 -10.97 10.81 -1.04
CA VAL A 56 -10.01 11.91 -1.25
C VAL A 56 -9.19 11.75 -2.52
N SER A 57 -9.14 10.54 -3.09
CA SER A 57 -8.34 10.28 -4.30
C SER A 57 -9.17 10.34 -5.59
N ALA A 58 -10.48 10.58 -5.48
CA ALA A 58 -11.40 10.68 -6.63
C ALA A 58 -11.28 9.47 -7.57
N LEU A 59 -11.51 8.27 -7.04
CA LEU A 59 -11.36 7.01 -7.77
C LEU A 59 -12.64 6.58 -8.49
N ASP A 60 -13.62 7.46 -8.63
CA ASP A 60 -14.88 7.19 -9.32
C ASP A 60 -14.74 7.23 -10.85
N GLU A 61 -13.60 7.69 -11.37
CA GLU A 61 -13.32 7.67 -12.80
C GLU A 61 -13.02 6.25 -13.29
N PRO A 62 -13.49 5.87 -14.51
CA PRO A 62 -13.13 4.57 -15.07
C PRO A 62 -11.62 4.38 -15.18
N GLY A 63 -11.12 3.25 -14.67
CA GLY A 63 -9.70 2.93 -14.70
C GLY A 63 -8.87 3.58 -13.60
N ALA A 64 -9.48 4.41 -12.74
CA ALA A 64 -8.76 5.01 -11.62
C ALA A 64 -8.49 3.96 -10.53
N TYR A 65 -7.26 3.97 -10.00
CA TYR A 65 -6.92 3.13 -8.86
C TYR A 65 -5.80 3.79 -8.06
N ARG A 66 -5.67 3.38 -6.80
CA ARG A 66 -4.60 3.85 -5.92
C ARG A 66 -3.79 2.67 -5.42
N LEU A 67 -2.49 2.71 -5.70
CA LEU A 67 -1.53 1.74 -5.19
C LEU A 67 -1.03 2.25 -3.84
N ASN A 68 -1.21 1.44 -2.79
CA ASN A 68 -0.78 1.76 -1.43
C ASN A 68 0.32 0.81 -1.01
N ILE A 69 1.41 1.34 -0.45
CA ILE A 69 2.61 0.56 -0.14
C ILE A 69 3.00 0.82 1.32
N GLY A 70 3.16 -0.26 2.10
CA GLY A 70 3.57 -0.17 3.49
C GLY A 70 5.08 -0.16 3.63
N LEU A 71 5.66 0.96 4.06
CA LEU A 71 7.10 1.14 4.16
C LEU A 71 7.60 1.02 5.60
N THR A 72 8.91 1.01 5.75
CA THR A 72 9.55 1.16 7.05
C THR A 72 9.55 2.64 7.45
N LYS A 73 9.69 2.90 8.75
CA LYS A 73 9.78 4.27 9.27
C LYS A 73 10.91 5.05 8.61
N GLY A 74 12.09 4.42 8.46
CA GLY A 74 13.26 5.08 7.89
C GLY A 74 13.04 5.58 6.46
N THR A 75 12.47 4.73 5.61
CA THR A 75 12.21 5.11 4.23
C THR A 75 11.12 6.17 4.14
N TYR A 76 10.02 5.99 4.89
CA TYR A 76 8.95 7.00 4.90
C TYR A 76 9.49 8.37 5.32
N THR A 77 10.24 8.43 6.43
CA THR A 77 10.73 9.70 6.96
C THR A 77 11.78 10.36 6.05
N SER A 78 12.53 9.56 5.30
CA SER A 78 13.47 10.14 4.32
C SER A 78 12.74 10.75 3.12
N MET A 79 11.52 10.28 2.81
CA MET A 79 10.71 10.79 1.70
C MET A 79 9.87 12.02 2.11
N PHE A 80 9.24 11.96 3.27
CA PHE A 80 8.20 12.92 3.67
C PHE A 80 8.42 13.57 5.03
N GLY A 81 9.48 13.20 5.75
CA GLY A 81 9.71 13.71 7.10
C GLY A 81 8.88 12.96 8.13
N ALA A 82 8.60 13.59 9.27
CA ALA A 82 7.87 12.96 10.36
C ALA A 82 6.48 12.52 9.90
N ALA A 83 6.04 11.35 10.39
CA ALA A 83 4.70 10.84 10.08
C ALA A 83 3.62 11.80 10.62
N PRO A 84 2.55 12.04 9.86
CA PRO A 84 1.47 12.92 10.31
C PRO A 84 0.71 12.31 11.47
N THR A 85 0.19 13.15 12.34
CA THR A 85 -0.58 12.71 13.51
C THR A 85 -1.96 13.35 13.59
N GLU A 86 -2.13 14.53 12.96
CA GLU A 86 -3.39 15.27 13.00
C GLU A 86 -4.33 14.76 11.93
N ARG A 87 -5.61 14.57 12.28
CA ARG A 87 -6.66 14.16 11.34
C ARG A 87 -7.71 15.23 11.23
N ASP A 88 -8.32 15.35 10.05
CA ASP A 88 -9.45 16.26 9.84
C ASP A 88 -10.76 15.61 10.33
N GLU A 89 -11.88 16.30 10.11
CA GLU A 89 -13.20 15.84 10.53
C GLU A 89 -13.64 14.53 9.88
N ASN A 90 -13.04 14.17 8.74
CA ASN A 90 -13.32 12.92 8.01
C ASN A 90 -12.32 11.81 8.33
N GLY A 91 -11.42 12.02 9.28
CA GLY A 91 -10.41 11.05 9.66
C GLY A 91 -9.20 11.01 8.73
N ILE A 92 -9.07 11.96 7.82
CA ILE A 92 -7.97 12.03 6.85
C ILE A 92 -6.80 12.76 7.49
N LEU A 93 -5.60 12.19 7.35
CA LEU A 93 -4.39 12.80 7.89
C LEU A 93 -4.08 14.13 7.20
N VAL A 94 -3.77 15.14 7.99
CA VAL A 94 -3.42 16.48 7.49
C VAL A 94 -1.96 16.49 7.09
N THR A 95 -1.69 16.49 5.77
CA THR A 95 -0.32 16.39 5.24
C THR A 95 0.04 17.53 4.29
N GLY A 96 -0.93 18.28 3.79
CA GLY A 96 -0.70 19.28 2.77
C GLY A 96 -0.53 18.71 1.36
N HIS A 97 -0.64 17.39 1.18
CA HIS A 97 -0.54 16.75 -0.13
C HIS A 97 -1.90 16.62 -0.79
N ASP A 98 -1.93 16.67 -2.12
CA ASP A 98 -3.14 16.44 -2.91
C ASP A 98 -3.28 14.94 -3.16
N HIS A 99 -4.20 14.29 -2.43
CA HIS A 99 -4.43 12.85 -2.55
C HIS A 99 -5.11 12.44 -3.84
N ALA A 100 -5.60 13.38 -4.63
CA ALA A 100 -6.20 13.12 -5.93
C ALA A 100 -5.22 13.31 -7.10
N ALA A 101 -4.01 13.80 -6.84
CA ALA A 101 -2.99 13.96 -7.87
C ALA A 101 -2.64 12.60 -8.49
N ARG A 102 -2.59 12.55 -9.83
CA ARG A 102 -2.24 11.31 -10.55
C ARG A 102 -0.74 11.22 -10.72
N ASP A 103 -0.23 9.97 -10.72
CA ASP A 103 1.18 9.68 -10.97
C ASP A 103 2.12 10.47 -10.06
N ARG A 104 1.79 10.49 -8.76
CA ARG A 104 2.58 11.21 -7.76
C ARG A 104 2.54 10.45 -6.43
N LEU A 105 3.72 10.22 -5.85
CA LEU A 105 3.81 9.61 -4.52
C LEU A 105 3.40 10.62 -3.45
N THR A 106 2.49 10.20 -2.57
CA THR A 106 2.02 11.00 -1.45
C THR A 106 1.96 10.13 -0.20
N PRO A 107 1.94 10.73 1.00
CA PRO A 107 1.59 9.98 2.20
C PRO A 107 0.18 9.38 2.05
N HIS A 108 -0.03 8.17 2.57
CA HIS A 108 -1.35 7.55 2.54
C HIS A 108 -2.34 8.39 3.35
N PRO A 109 -3.54 8.65 2.84
CA PRO A 109 -4.47 9.56 3.53
C PRO A 109 -4.90 9.10 4.93
N ILE A 110 -4.84 7.80 5.20
CA ILE A 110 -5.27 7.24 6.48
C ILE A 110 -4.10 6.59 7.23
N TYR A 111 -3.23 5.86 6.52
CA TYR A 111 -2.20 5.01 7.11
C TYR A 111 -0.79 5.59 7.02
N ALA A 112 -0.62 6.85 6.63
CA ALA A 112 0.70 7.49 6.69
C ALA A 112 1.24 7.57 8.12
N SER A 113 0.35 7.56 9.13
CA SER A 113 0.76 7.45 10.53
C SER A 113 1.45 6.13 10.84
N GLN A 114 1.30 5.13 9.98
CA GLN A 114 1.98 3.83 10.05
C GLN A 114 2.96 3.66 8.89
N TYR A 115 3.42 4.78 8.30
CA TYR A 115 4.48 4.83 7.29
C TYR A 115 4.07 4.29 5.91
N TRP A 116 2.77 4.33 5.60
CA TRP A 116 2.27 3.97 4.28
C TRP A 116 2.31 5.16 3.33
N VAL A 117 2.60 4.88 2.06
CA VAL A 117 2.55 5.86 0.97
C VAL A 117 1.53 5.39 -0.08
N ALA A 118 1.15 6.31 -0.95
CA ALA A 118 0.13 6.05 -1.95
C ALA A 118 0.50 6.71 -3.28
N VAL A 119 0.03 6.11 -4.38
CA VAL A 119 0.13 6.72 -5.71
C VAL A 119 -1.12 6.36 -6.51
N VAL A 120 -1.78 7.39 -7.01
CA VAL A 120 -2.97 7.22 -7.86
C VAL A 120 -2.51 7.13 -9.32
N ASN A 121 -2.96 6.09 -10.02
CA ASN A 121 -2.65 5.87 -11.43
C ASN A 121 -1.15 6.06 -11.74
N PRO A 122 -0.27 5.18 -11.21
CA PRO A 122 1.16 5.26 -11.49
C PRO A 122 1.44 5.31 -13.00
N GLY A 123 2.37 6.17 -13.40
CA GLY A 123 2.75 6.35 -14.77
C GLY A 123 4.23 6.70 -14.91
N PRO A 124 4.61 7.44 -15.96
CA PRO A 124 6.04 7.71 -16.22
C PRO A 124 6.77 8.43 -15.08
N ALA A 125 6.09 9.31 -14.34
CA ALA A 125 6.72 10.10 -13.29
C ALA A 125 7.15 9.25 -12.08
N THR A 126 6.39 8.19 -11.74
CA THR A 126 6.67 7.34 -10.58
C THR A 126 7.22 5.98 -10.96
N ARG A 127 7.36 5.68 -12.24
CA ARG A 127 7.75 4.35 -12.74
C ARG A 127 9.03 3.82 -12.11
N ASP A 128 10.04 4.67 -11.95
CA ASP A 128 11.33 4.24 -11.42
C ASP A 128 11.37 4.19 -9.89
N ALA A 129 10.50 4.94 -9.22
CA ALA A 129 10.44 4.98 -7.76
C ALA A 129 9.68 3.80 -7.15
N ILE A 130 8.68 3.28 -7.85
CA ILE A 130 7.79 2.24 -7.31
C ILE A 130 8.49 0.90 -7.08
N PRO A 131 9.27 0.33 -8.03
CA PRO A 131 9.86 -0.99 -7.82
C PRO A 131 10.70 -1.13 -6.55
N PRO A 132 11.59 -0.19 -6.19
CA PRO A 132 12.33 -0.30 -4.93
C PRO A 132 11.43 -0.26 -3.70
N LEU A 133 10.34 0.52 -3.75
CA LEU A 133 9.40 0.62 -2.63
C LEU A 133 8.62 -0.67 -2.45
N LEU A 134 8.19 -1.29 -3.55
CA LEU A 134 7.53 -2.61 -3.50
C LEU A 134 8.47 -3.67 -2.94
N ALA A 135 9.73 -3.68 -3.38
CA ALA A 135 10.72 -4.62 -2.88
C ALA A 135 10.95 -4.46 -1.38
N GLU A 136 11.02 -3.22 -0.91
CA GLU A 136 11.17 -2.95 0.54
C GLU A 136 9.95 -3.43 1.32
N ALA A 137 8.74 -3.14 0.82
CA ALA A 137 7.50 -3.54 1.50
C ALA A 137 7.40 -5.06 1.60
N HIS A 138 7.75 -5.77 0.54
CA HIS A 138 7.77 -7.23 0.54
C HIS A 138 8.80 -7.77 1.52
N ALA A 139 10.02 -7.24 1.51
CA ALA A 139 11.08 -7.66 2.42
C ALA A 139 10.70 -7.39 3.88
N PHE A 140 10.06 -6.25 4.16
CA PHE A 140 9.59 -5.90 5.49
C PHE A 140 8.51 -6.88 5.96
N ALA A 141 7.56 -7.21 5.09
CA ALA A 141 6.52 -8.20 5.39
C ALA A 141 7.13 -9.58 5.67
N ALA A 142 8.13 -9.98 4.89
CA ALA A 142 8.83 -11.25 5.07
C ALA A 142 9.56 -11.31 6.42
N ARG A 143 10.20 -10.20 6.83
CA ARG A 143 10.85 -10.13 8.14
C ARG A 143 9.84 -10.24 9.29
N LYS A 144 8.71 -9.54 9.18
CA LYS A 144 7.64 -9.62 10.21
C LYS A 144 7.07 -11.04 10.29
N TYR A 145 6.88 -11.68 9.16
CA TYR A 145 6.41 -13.07 9.10
C TYR A 145 7.41 -14.01 9.78
N ALA A 146 8.70 -13.91 9.45
CA ALA A 146 9.73 -14.74 10.04
C ALA A 146 9.85 -14.51 11.55
N ASN A 147 9.77 -13.25 12.01
CA ASN A 147 9.82 -12.92 13.42
C ASN A 147 8.64 -13.49 14.19
N ALA A 148 7.43 -13.43 13.62
CA ALA A 148 6.22 -14.00 14.23
C ALA A 148 6.33 -15.53 14.32
N ARG A 149 6.83 -16.19 13.27
CA ARG A 149 7.05 -17.65 13.28
C ARG A 149 8.07 -18.05 14.33
N SER A 150 9.16 -17.30 14.47
CA SER A 150 10.20 -17.56 15.44
C SER A 150 9.68 -17.52 16.89
N ARG A 151 8.67 -16.69 17.15
CA ARG A 151 8.05 -16.59 18.50
C ARG A 151 7.14 -17.76 18.82
N LEU A 152 6.67 -18.50 17.81
CA LEU A 152 5.79 -19.64 17.98
C LEU A 152 6.55 -20.95 18.24
N THR A 153 7.84 -20.95 18.00
CA THR A 153 8.72 -22.08 18.24
C THR A 153 9.58 -21.84 19.46
#